data_01fbda8b14dbc101effd47b56ff673d0
#
_entry.id   01fbda8b14dbc101effd47b56ff673d0
#
_cell.length_a   1.000
_cell.length_b   1.000
_cell.length_c   1.000
_cell.angle_alpha   90.00
_cell.angle_beta   90.00
_cell.angle_gamma   90.00
#
_symmetry.space_group_name_H-M   'P 1'
#
loop_
_entity.id
_entity.type
_entity.pdbx_description
1 polymer ?
#
loop_
_entity_poly.entity_id
_entity_poly.type
_entity_poly.pdbx_seq_one_letter_code
_entity_poly.pdbx_strand_id
1 'polypeptide(L)'
;METFIRSYNLKNIDLCDKFIGYHKNNFEYKGDGHTYSGLDKKVKNSIDVTFFNNNKNIFIQEYFKEISNFITDYMNYFGISGYLKTNEAGTNIQYYPAKEGGFFRYHYERGSLQDTNRQVVFMTYLNDIEEGGETEFLFQKIKVKPKKGLTVLWPSDFTHTHRGLPCNFEKWIVTGWFCHHNQQLKND
;
A
#
# COMPACT_ATOMS: atom_id res chain seq x y z
N MET A 1 8.82 13.89 -18.45
CA MET A 1 9.35 13.99 -17.06
C MET A 1 9.07 12.66 -16.36
N GLU A 2 10.07 12.08 -15.69
CA GLU A 2 9.90 10.81 -14.99
C GLU A 2 8.97 10.98 -13.78
N THR A 3 8.02 10.05 -13.61
CA THR A 3 7.00 10.17 -12.57
C THR A 3 7.34 9.43 -11.28
N PHE A 4 8.32 8.54 -11.31
CA PHE A 4 8.68 7.62 -10.22
C PHE A 4 7.53 6.73 -9.73
N ILE A 5 6.46 6.60 -10.52
CA ILE A 5 5.35 5.70 -10.28
C ILE A 5 5.49 4.50 -11.22
N ARG A 6 5.59 3.29 -10.69
CA ARG A 6 5.65 2.06 -11.50
C ARG A 6 4.58 1.07 -11.07
N SER A 7 4.09 0.35 -12.06
CA SER A 7 3.07 -0.68 -11.87
C SER A 7 3.62 -2.06 -12.21
N TYR A 8 3.21 -3.04 -11.42
CA TYR A 8 3.54 -4.46 -11.53
C TYR A 8 2.28 -5.29 -11.43
N ASN A 9 2.31 -6.52 -11.90
CA ASN A 9 1.20 -7.45 -11.71
C ASN A 9 1.68 -8.62 -10.86
N LEU A 10 0.89 -9.03 -9.86
CA LEU A 10 1.13 -10.28 -9.15
C LEU A 10 1.11 -11.45 -10.13
N LYS A 11 2.04 -12.37 -9.97
CA LYS A 11 2.07 -13.61 -10.75
C LYS A 11 0.97 -14.57 -10.28
N ASN A 12 0.80 -14.65 -8.95
CA ASN A 12 -0.27 -15.43 -8.34
C ASN A 12 -1.44 -14.53 -7.96
N ILE A 13 -2.44 -14.43 -8.83
CA ILE A 13 -3.62 -13.57 -8.62
C ILE A 13 -4.54 -14.09 -7.51
N ASP A 14 -4.47 -15.39 -7.16
CA ASP A 14 -5.27 -15.97 -6.07
C ASP A 14 -4.91 -15.39 -4.71
N LEU A 15 -3.73 -14.79 -4.57
CA LEU A 15 -3.33 -14.06 -3.37
C LEU A 15 -4.35 -12.97 -3.01
N CYS A 16 -4.97 -12.34 -4.01
CA CYS A 16 -5.97 -11.30 -3.79
C CYS A 16 -7.18 -11.83 -3.01
N ASP A 17 -7.73 -12.97 -3.42
CA ASP A 17 -8.88 -13.58 -2.75
C ASP A 17 -8.51 -14.10 -1.36
N LYS A 18 -7.29 -14.62 -1.20
CA LYS A 18 -6.76 -15.04 0.11
C LYS A 18 -6.66 -13.87 1.10
N PHE A 19 -6.21 -12.68 0.66
CA PHE A 19 -6.18 -11.48 1.50
C PHE A 19 -7.59 -10.99 1.86
N ILE A 20 -8.53 -10.98 0.93
CA ILE A 20 -9.93 -10.63 1.20
C ILE A 20 -10.51 -11.61 2.24
N GLY A 21 -10.28 -12.91 2.05
CA GLY A 21 -10.68 -13.95 3.01
C GLY A 21 -10.03 -13.77 4.37
N TYR A 22 -8.73 -13.48 4.41
CA TYR A 22 -7.99 -13.21 5.65
C TYR A 22 -8.60 -12.02 6.40
N HIS A 23 -8.86 -10.91 5.73
CA HIS A 23 -9.52 -9.76 6.34
C HIS A 23 -10.91 -10.13 6.88
N LYS A 24 -11.72 -10.84 6.10
CA LYS A 24 -13.07 -11.23 6.53
C LYS A 24 -13.07 -12.10 7.79
N ASN A 25 -12.10 -12.97 7.95
CA ASN A 25 -12.01 -13.96 9.04
C ASN A 25 -11.29 -13.47 10.30
N ASN A 26 -10.60 -12.32 10.26
CA ASN A 26 -9.83 -11.81 11.41
C ASN A 26 -10.55 -10.64 12.10
N PHE A 27 -11.75 -10.91 12.65
CA PHE A 27 -12.60 -9.91 13.29
C PHE A 27 -11.94 -9.21 14.48
N GLU A 28 -11.14 -9.92 15.27
CA GLU A 28 -10.48 -9.40 16.47
C GLU A 28 -9.42 -8.34 16.17
N TYR A 29 -8.90 -8.32 14.95
CA TYR A 29 -7.84 -7.41 14.51
C TYR A 29 -8.34 -6.30 13.58
N LYS A 30 -9.66 -6.20 13.38
CA LYS A 30 -10.25 -5.14 12.56
C LYS A 30 -10.35 -3.85 13.34
N GLY A 31 -9.98 -2.76 12.69
CA GLY A 31 -10.15 -1.41 13.20
C GLY A 31 -10.59 -0.46 12.11
N ASP A 32 -11.26 0.63 12.51
CA ASP A 32 -11.49 1.75 11.60
C ASP A 32 -10.14 2.29 11.10
N GLY A 33 -10.07 2.64 9.82
CA GLY A 33 -8.84 3.18 9.24
C GLY A 33 -8.47 4.54 9.83
N HIS A 34 -7.29 4.61 10.44
CA HIS A 34 -6.77 5.83 11.03
C HIS A 34 -5.95 6.65 10.03
N THR A 35 -5.92 7.96 10.26
CA THR A 35 -4.98 8.91 9.63
C THR A 35 -4.01 9.42 10.68
N TYR A 36 -3.00 10.18 10.26
CA TYR A 36 -2.11 10.89 11.20
C TYR A 36 -2.87 11.78 12.18
N SER A 37 -3.98 12.38 11.74
CA SER A 37 -4.84 13.25 12.59
C SER A 37 -5.83 12.47 13.48
N GLY A 38 -5.77 11.13 13.47
CA GLY A 38 -6.71 10.27 14.16
C GLY A 38 -7.84 9.73 13.27
N LEU A 39 -8.95 9.37 13.88
CA LEU A 39 -10.13 8.83 13.22
C LEU A 39 -11.04 9.94 12.71
N ASP A 40 -11.17 10.06 11.39
CA ASP A 40 -12.15 10.92 10.74
C ASP A 40 -12.66 10.26 9.44
N LYS A 41 -13.87 9.71 9.48
CA LYS A 41 -14.48 9.02 8.33
C LYS A 41 -14.75 9.93 7.13
N LYS A 42 -14.77 11.26 7.31
CA LYS A 42 -14.84 12.21 6.20
C LYS A 42 -13.50 12.34 5.46
N VAL A 43 -12.41 11.98 6.12
CA VAL A 43 -11.05 11.96 5.55
C VAL A 43 -10.71 10.58 5.01
N LYS A 44 -10.90 9.53 5.82
CA LYS A 44 -10.66 8.13 5.46
C LYS A 44 -11.76 7.25 6.05
N ASN A 45 -12.50 6.57 5.19
CA ASN A 45 -13.50 5.60 5.60
C ASN A 45 -13.13 4.21 5.07
N SER A 46 -12.43 3.45 5.91
CA SER A 46 -12.03 2.07 5.64
C SER A 46 -12.09 1.24 6.92
N ILE A 47 -12.09 -0.08 6.76
CA ILE A 47 -11.90 -1.06 7.83
C ILE A 47 -10.60 -1.79 7.52
N ASP A 48 -9.63 -1.69 8.42
CA ASP A 48 -8.26 -2.15 8.20
C ASP A 48 -7.95 -3.39 9.06
N VAL A 49 -7.16 -4.32 8.52
CA VAL A 49 -6.51 -5.42 9.24
C VAL A 49 -5.02 -5.35 8.97
N THR A 50 -4.22 -5.27 10.05
CA THR A 50 -2.75 -5.24 9.94
C THR A 50 -2.18 -6.65 10.03
N PHE A 51 -1.20 -6.94 9.18
CA PHE A 51 -0.38 -8.16 9.25
C PHE A 51 1.10 -7.80 9.08
N PHE A 52 1.97 -8.73 9.48
CA PHE A 52 3.42 -8.48 9.54
C PHE A 52 4.18 -9.42 8.61
N ASN A 53 5.37 -9.00 8.18
CA ASN A 53 6.24 -9.76 7.28
C ASN A 53 6.77 -11.08 7.90
N ASN A 54 6.77 -11.20 9.23
CA ASN A 54 7.13 -12.42 9.95
C ASN A 54 5.93 -13.38 10.16
N ASN A 55 4.76 -13.06 9.60
CA ASN A 55 3.59 -13.93 9.65
C ASN A 55 3.90 -15.27 8.99
N LYS A 56 3.58 -16.37 9.66
CA LYS A 56 3.90 -17.74 9.19
C LYS A 56 2.94 -18.26 8.11
N ASN A 57 1.93 -17.50 7.76
CA ASN A 57 0.98 -17.89 6.72
C ASN A 57 1.66 -17.92 5.34
N ILE A 58 1.58 -19.05 4.67
CA ILE A 58 2.30 -19.31 3.40
C ILE A 58 1.94 -18.28 2.33
N PHE A 59 0.66 -17.90 2.16
CA PHE A 59 0.29 -16.93 1.13
C PHE A 59 0.81 -15.53 1.44
N ILE A 60 0.94 -15.15 2.72
CA ILE A 60 1.54 -13.87 3.13
C ILE A 60 3.03 -13.86 2.78
N GLN A 61 3.74 -14.95 3.04
CA GLN A 61 5.16 -15.08 2.67
C GLN A 61 5.35 -15.05 1.14
N GLU A 62 4.48 -15.71 0.39
CA GLU A 62 4.48 -15.68 -1.06
C GLU A 62 4.28 -14.25 -1.59
N TYR A 63 3.32 -13.50 -1.04
CA TYR A 63 3.10 -12.10 -1.39
C TYR A 63 4.33 -11.24 -1.12
N PHE A 64 4.95 -11.34 0.07
CA PHE A 64 6.15 -10.57 0.39
C PHE A 64 7.33 -10.92 -0.52
N LYS A 65 7.44 -12.16 -0.98
CA LYS A 65 8.44 -12.58 -1.98
C LYS A 65 8.20 -11.86 -3.32
N GLU A 66 6.96 -11.76 -3.79
CA GLU A 66 6.64 -11.06 -5.04
C GLU A 66 6.94 -9.57 -4.94
N ILE A 67 6.46 -8.87 -3.91
CA ILE A 67 6.71 -7.43 -3.76
C ILE A 67 8.20 -7.10 -3.52
N SER A 68 8.97 -8.04 -2.94
CA SER A 68 10.42 -7.89 -2.81
C SER A 68 11.12 -7.90 -4.18
N ASN A 69 10.61 -8.66 -5.15
CA ASN A 69 11.11 -8.60 -6.52
C ASN A 69 10.73 -7.27 -7.20
N PHE A 70 9.53 -6.75 -6.91
CA PHE A 70 9.07 -5.47 -7.48
C PHE A 70 9.92 -4.29 -6.98
N ILE A 71 10.23 -4.23 -5.68
CA ILE A 71 11.10 -3.16 -5.16
C ILE A 71 12.51 -3.27 -5.70
N THR A 72 13.04 -4.49 -5.88
CA THR A 72 14.36 -4.69 -6.48
C THR A 72 14.40 -4.17 -7.92
N ASP A 73 13.40 -4.49 -8.73
CA ASP A 73 13.28 -3.97 -10.10
C ASP A 73 13.10 -2.44 -10.11
N TYR A 74 12.27 -1.92 -9.22
CA TYR A 74 12.04 -0.49 -9.07
C TYR A 74 13.34 0.28 -8.77
N MET A 75 14.11 -0.19 -7.80
CA MET A 75 15.38 0.42 -7.41
C MET A 75 16.41 0.36 -8.55
N ASN A 76 16.52 -0.79 -9.22
CA ASN A 76 17.41 -0.95 -10.37
C ASN A 76 17.05 -0.02 -11.52
N TYR A 77 15.77 0.09 -11.84
CA TYR A 77 15.29 0.95 -12.93
C TYR A 77 15.62 2.44 -12.71
N PHE A 78 15.47 2.92 -11.47
CA PHE A 78 15.75 4.31 -11.14
C PHE A 78 17.19 4.57 -10.68
N GLY A 79 18.05 3.56 -10.66
CA GLY A 79 19.43 3.70 -10.17
C GLY A 79 19.51 4.07 -8.68
N ILE A 80 18.53 3.64 -7.88
CA ILE A 80 18.49 3.93 -6.44
C ILE A 80 19.40 2.94 -5.73
N SER A 81 20.44 3.45 -5.06
CA SER A 81 21.30 2.65 -4.20
C SER A 81 20.76 2.64 -2.76
N GLY A 82 20.96 1.52 -2.06
CA GLY A 82 20.58 1.37 -0.66
C GLY A 82 19.85 0.04 -0.41
N TYR A 83 19.49 -0.16 0.84
CA TYR A 83 18.80 -1.36 1.27
C TYR A 83 17.48 -0.99 1.94
N LEU A 84 16.38 -1.43 1.33
CA LEU A 84 15.04 -1.20 1.83
C LEU A 84 14.40 -2.53 2.26
N LYS A 85 13.71 -2.52 3.39
CA LYS A 85 12.88 -3.63 3.88
C LYS A 85 11.43 -3.19 4.03
N THR A 86 10.52 -4.14 4.06
CA THR A 86 9.13 -3.86 4.46
C THR A 86 9.08 -3.35 5.89
N ASN A 87 8.16 -2.41 6.15
CA ASN A 87 7.98 -1.80 7.46
C ASN A 87 7.65 -2.85 8.53
N GLU A 88 8.36 -2.82 9.65
CA GLU A 88 8.10 -3.69 10.80
C GLU A 88 6.79 -3.31 11.52
N ALA A 89 6.30 -2.08 11.37
CA ALA A 89 5.01 -1.65 11.92
C ALA A 89 3.78 -2.30 11.24
N GLY A 90 4.02 -3.09 10.17
CA GLY A 90 3.00 -3.88 9.54
C GLY A 90 2.59 -3.39 8.15
N THR A 91 1.76 -4.20 7.54
CA THR A 91 1.14 -4.00 6.22
C THR A 91 -0.37 -4.11 6.42
N ASN A 92 -1.15 -3.27 5.76
CA ASN A 92 -2.60 -3.18 5.99
C ASN A 92 -3.38 -3.77 4.82
N ILE A 93 -4.35 -4.62 5.13
CA ILE A 93 -5.44 -4.92 4.21
C ILE A 93 -6.53 -3.89 4.53
N GLN A 94 -6.94 -3.11 3.56
CA GLN A 94 -7.93 -2.06 3.71
C GLN A 94 -9.18 -2.38 2.89
N TYR A 95 -10.30 -2.41 3.57
CA TYR A 95 -11.63 -2.54 2.98
C TYR A 95 -12.32 -1.19 2.95
N TYR A 96 -12.72 -0.75 1.79
CA TYR A 96 -13.49 0.46 1.57
C TYR A 96 -14.92 0.08 1.16
N PRO A 97 -15.94 0.40 2.00
CA PRO A 97 -17.33 0.11 1.69
C PRO A 97 -17.79 0.79 0.39
N ALA A 98 -18.70 0.14 -0.33
CA ALA A 98 -19.33 0.71 -1.52
C ALA A 98 -20.01 2.06 -1.20
N LYS A 99 -19.88 3.04 -2.08
CA LYS A 99 -20.44 4.40 -2.01
C LYS A 99 -19.84 5.30 -0.93
N GLU A 100 -19.46 4.74 0.22
CA GLU A 100 -19.01 5.50 1.39
C GLU A 100 -17.50 5.38 1.66
N GLY A 101 -16.84 4.37 1.09
CA GLY A 101 -15.43 4.10 1.33
C GLY A 101 -14.50 4.95 0.48
N GLY A 102 -13.38 5.34 1.07
CA GLY A 102 -12.33 6.06 0.37
C GLY A 102 -11.30 6.67 1.31
N PHE A 103 -10.22 7.16 0.72
CA PHE A 103 -9.28 8.07 1.38
C PHE A 103 -9.32 9.39 0.64
N PHE A 104 -10.28 10.21 0.98
CA PHE A 104 -10.73 11.36 0.18
C PHE A 104 -9.78 12.55 0.21
N ARG A 105 -9.03 12.70 1.31
CA ARG A 105 -8.07 13.79 1.47
C ARG A 105 -6.75 13.47 0.78
N TYR A 106 -6.19 14.45 0.07
CA TYR A 106 -4.83 14.38 -0.40
C TYR A 106 -3.85 14.26 0.77
N HIS A 107 -2.97 13.27 0.70
CA HIS A 107 -1.98 12.96 1.71
C HIS A 107 -0.70 12.40 1.09
N TYR A 108 0.33 12.28 1.90
CA TYR A 108 1.58 11.60 1.61
C TYR A 108 2.00 10.79 2.83
N GLU A 109 2.89 9.82 2.66
CA GLU A 109 3.09 8.76 3.64
C GLU A 109 4.19 9.05 4.67
N ARG A 110 4.97 10.10 4.46
CA ARG A 110 6.10 10.49 5.30
C ARG A 110 5.90 11.85 5.95
N GLY A 111 4.73 12.02 6.57
CA GLY A 111 4.29 13.30 7.14
C GLY A 111 4.60 13.51 8.63
N SER A 112 5.21 12.54 9.30
CA SER A 112 5.52 12.61 10.74
C SER A 112 6.92 12.07 11.04
N LEU A 113 7.44 12.37 12.25
CA LEU A 113 8.72 11.84 12.71
C LEU A 113 8.71 10.30 12.78
N GLN A 114 7.58 9.69 13.12
CA GLN A 114 7.44 8.24 13.18
C GLN A 114 7.54 7.58 11.80
N ASP A 115 7.24 8.35 10.75
CA ASP A 115 7.17 7.85 9.38
C ASP A 115 8.40 8.22 8.53
N THR A 116 9.41 8.86 9.12
CA THR A 116 10.60 9.39 8.41
C THR A 116 11.41 8.32 7.68
N ASN A 117 11.35 7.07 8.14
CA ASN A 117 12.06 5.96 7.51
C ASN A 117 11.35 5.37 6.29
N ARG A 118 10.07 5.71 6.03
CA ARG A 118 9.31 5.25 4.84
C ARG A 118 9.91 5.85 3.58
N GLN A 119 10.27 5.03 2.60
CA GLN A 119 10.92 5.48 1.36
C GLN A 119 10.04 5.25 0.15
N VAL A 120 9.50 4.04 0.00
CA VAL A 120 8.67 3.65 -1.13
C VAL A 120 7.39 3.01 -0.60
N VAL A 121 6.27 3.47 -1.10
CA VAL A 121 4.95 2.84 -0.88
C VAL A 121 4.79 1.69 -1.85
N PHE A 122 4.18 0.61 -1.41
CA PHE A 122 3.56 -0.38 -2.29
C PHE A 122 2.08 -0.48 -1.98
N MET A 123 1.27 -0.61 -3.02
CA MET A 123 -0.17 -0.83 -2.89
C MET A 123 -0.64 -1.79 -3.97
N THR A 124 -1.32 -2.86 -3.55
CA THR A 124 -1.90 -3.86 -4.44
C THR A 124 -3.42 -3.77 -4.39
N TYR A 125 -4.07 -3.62 -5.53
CA TYR A 125 -5.52 -3.76 -5.64
C TYR A 125 -5.92 -5.23 -5.61
N LEU A 126 -6.89 -5.59 -4.77
CA LEU A 126 -7.32 -6.97 -4.58
C LEU A 126 -8.56 -7.34 -5.43
N ASN A 127 -9.22 -6.34 -5.99
CA ASN A 127 -10.37 -6.55 -6.89
C ASN A 127 -10.38 -5.54 -8.03
N ASP A 128 -11.10 -5.90 -9.09
CA ASP A 128 -11.38 -4.99 -10.19
C ASP A 128 -12.47 -3.99 -9.80
N ILE A 129 -12.39 -2.76 -10.29
CA ILE A 129 -13.43 -1.75 -10.19
C ILE A 129 -13.60 -1.13 -11.57
N GLU A 130 -14.82 -1.20 -12.10
CA GLU A 130 -15.09 -0.72 -13.46
C GLU A 130 -15.09 0.80 -13.54
N GLU A 131 -15.65 1.48 -12.53
CA GLU A 131 -15.81 2.93 -12.49
C GLU A 131 -15.50 3.51 -11.12
N GLY A 132 -14.66 4.53 -11.07
CA GLY A 132 -14.22 5.19 -9.83
C GLY A 132 -13.16 4.38 -9.07
N GLY A 133 -12.89 4.78 -7.83
CA GLY A 133 -11.95 4.09 -6.93
C GLY A 133 -10.47 4.24 -7.28
N GLU A 134 -10.12 5.05 -8.29
CA GLU A 134 -8.74 5.27 -8.70
C GLU A 134 -7.91 5.87 -7.57
N THR A 135 -6.61 5.59 -7.61
CA THR A 135 -5.61 6.34 -6.86
C THR A 135 -5.13 7.50 -7.72
N GLU A 136 -5.42 8.73 -7.27
CA GLU A 136 -5.10 9.96 -7.98
C GLU A 136 -3.88 10.63 -7.38
N PHE A 137 -2.86 10.89 -8.22
CA PHE A 137 -1.64 11.61 -7.87
C PHE A 137 -1.74 13.07 -8.31
N LEU A 138 -1.67 13.97 -7.32
CA LEU A 138 -1.94 15.40 -7.52
C LEU A 138 -0.97 16.07 -8.50
N PHE A 139 0.32 15.91 -8.27
CA PHE A 139 1.36 16.62 -9.03
C PHE A 139 1.67 15.94 -10.36
N GLN A 140 1.63 14.62 -10.41
CA GLN A 140 1.85 13.84 -11.62
C GLN A 140 0.66 13.87 -12.58
N LYS A 141 -0.54 14.24 -12.07
CA LYS A 141 -1.82 14.23 -12.82
C LYS A 141 -2.16 12.84 -13.39
N ILE A 142 -1.81 11.80 -12.63
CA ILE A 142 -2.05 10.39 -12.98
C ILE A 142 -3.18 9.86 -12.12
N LYS A 143 -4.05 9.05 -12.72
CA LYS A 143 -5.04 8.22 -12.04
C LYS A 143 -4.76 6.76 -12.35
N VAL A 144 -4.56 5.95 -11.32
CA VAL A 144 -4.36 4.52 -11.47
C VAL A 144 -5.68 3.81 -11.18
N LYS A 145 -6.21 3.13 -12.21
CA LYS A 145 -7.46 2.38 -12.10
C LYS A 145 -7.26 1.08 -11.33
N PRO A 146 -8.15 0.75 -10.38
CA PRO A 146 -8.11 -0.52 -9.69
C PRO A 146 -8.22 -1.70 -10.65
N LYS A 147 -7.26 -2.62 -10.57
CA LYS A 147 -7.26 -3.89 -11.29
C LYS A 147 -6.73 -4.97 -10.36
N LYS A 148 -7.42 -6.09 -10.26
CA LYS A 148 -7.03 -7.20 -9.40
C LYS A 148 -5.60 -7.65 -9.67
N GLY A 149 -4.77 -7.69 -8.62
CA GLY A 149 -3.35 -8.04 -8.69
C GLY A 149 -2.41 -6.92 -9.14
N LEU A 150 -2.93 -5.76 -9.58
CA LEU A 150 -2.09 -4.61 -9.92
C LEU A 150 -1.46 -4.03 -8.66
N THR A 151 -0.14 -4.02 -8.63
CA THR A 151 0.67 -3.44 -7.56
C THR A 151 1.35 -2.17 -8.07
N VAL A 152 1.23 -1.09 -7.33
CA VAL A 152 1.82 0.21 -7.67
C VAL A 152 2.85 0.57 -6.62
N LEU A 153 4.03 1.03 -7.06
CA LEU A 153 5.10 1.54 -6.22
C LEU A 153 5.35 3.01 -6.53
N TRP A 154 5.55 3.82 -5.48
CA TRP A 154 5.88 5.25 -5.60
C TRP A 154 6.61 5.77 -4.35
N PRO A 155 7.36 6.90 -4.45
CA PRO A 155 8.01 7.52 -3.30
C PRO A 155 7.02 7.97 -2.22
N SER A 156 7.41 7.83 -0.95
CA SER A 156 6.55 8.18 0.21
C SER A 156 6.43 9.67 0.49
N ASP A 157 7.18 10.51 -0.23
CA ASP A 157 7.31 11.94 0.00
C ASP A 157 6.12 12.78 -0.49
N PHE A 158 6.06 14.03 -0.02
CA PHE A 158 5.05 15.03 -0.42
C PHE A 158 4.98 15.26 -1.93
N THR A 159 6.05 14.99 -2.67
CA THR A 159 6.08 15.04 -4.14
C THR A 159 5.08 14.07 -4.78
N HIS A 160 4.68 13.01 -4.06
CA HIS A 160 3.71 12.01 -4.50
C HIS A 160 2.42 12.08 -3.67
N THR A 161 1.99 13.30 -3.36
CA THR A 161 0.69 13.54 -2.72
C THR A 161 -0.42 12.92 -3.56
N HIS A 162 -1.24 12.08 -2.93
CA HIS A 162 -2.26 11.28 -3.60
C HIS A 162 -3.51 11.14 -2.73
N ARG A 163 -4.58 10.60 -3.33
CA ARG A 163 -5.83 10.23 -2.65
C ARG A 163 -6.50 9.05 -3.34
N GLY A 164 -7.40 8.38 -2.64
CA GLY A 164 -8.32 7.41 -3.23
C GLY A 164 -9.63 8.08 -3.62
N LEU A 165 -10.02 7.99 -4.89
CA LEU A 165 -11.31 8.49 -5.33
C LEU A 165 -12.44 7.58 -4.85
N PRO A 166 -13.64 8.14 -4.58
CA PRO A 166 -14.80 7.34 -4.23
C PRO A 166 -15.26 6.47 -5.40
N CYS A 167 -15.95 5.38 -5.09
CA CYS A 167 -16.62 4.55 -6.09
C CYS A 167 -17.91 3.92 -5.53
N ASN A 168 -18.75 3.43 -6.44
CA ASN A 168 -20.01 2.78 -6.07
C ASN A 168 -19.84 1.30 -5.66
N PHE A 169 -18.62 0.79 -5.69
CA PHE A 169 -18.28 -0.61 -5.44
C PHE A 169 -17.36 -0.74 -4.22
N GLU A 170 -17.35 -1.93 -3.64
CA GLU A 170 -16.36 -2.27 -2.62
C GLU A 170 -14.95 -2.23 -3.20
N LYS A 171 -14.03 -1.58 -2.51
CA LYS A 171 -12.61 -1.57 -2.89
C LYS A 171 -11.77 -2.23 -1.81
N TRP A 172 -10.89 -3.12 -2.25
CA TRP A 172 -9.97 -3.84 -1.41
C TRP A 172 -8.54 -3.62 -1.86
N ILE A 173 -7.67 -3.27 -0.93
CA ILE A 173 -6.24 -3.11 -1.21
C ILE A 173 -5.39 -3.74 -0.10
N VAL A 174 -4.15 -4.07 -0.45
CA VAL A 174 -3.05 -4.23 0.51
C VAL A 174 -2.12 -3.05 0.33
N THR A 175 -1.70 -2.39 1.42
CA THR A 175 -0.74 -1.30 1.37
C THR A 175 0.28 -1.38 2.49
N GLY A 176 1.49 -0.96 2.20
CA GLY A 176 2.60 -0.91 3.13
C GLY A 176 3.77 -0.10 2.57
N TRP A 177 4.87 -0.15 3.28
CA TRP A 177 6.04 0.69 2.97
C TRP A 177 7.32 -0.13 2.98
N PHE A 178 8.22 0.22 2.08
CA PHE A 178 9.63 -0.11 2.17
C PHE A 178 10.34 1.01 2.90
N CYS A 179 11.09 0.65 3.94
CA CYS A 179 11.75 1.58 4.85
C CYS A 179 13.25 1.38 4.85
N HIS A 180 13.98 2.45 5.16
CA HIS A 180 15.37 2.29 5.54
C HIS A 180 15.48 1.40 6.77
N HIS A 181 16.40 0.47 6.71
CA HIS A 181 16.76 -0.37 7.84
C HIS A 181 18.13 0.06 8.34
N ASN A 182 18.25 0.28 9.66
CA ASN A 182 19.56 0.46 10.28
C ASN A 182 20.37 -0.82 10.04
N GLN A 183 21.24 -0.81 9.04
CA GLN A 183 22.36 -1.73 9.06
C GLN A 183 23.18 -1.33 10.30
N GLN A 184 23.15 -2.12 11.35
CA GLN A 184 24.23 -2.07 12.32
C GLN A 184 25.51 -2.25 11.48
N LEU A 185 26.29 -1.19 11.35
CA LEU A 185 27.65 -1.29 10.85
C LEU A 185 28.28 -2.38 11.72
N LYS A 186 28.52 -3.55 11.14
CA LYS A 186 29.39 -4.52 11.77
C LYS A 186 30.73 -3.78 11.81
N ASN A 187 31.10 -3.33 12.99
CA ASN A 187 32.46 -2.88 13.24
C ASN A 187 33.34 -4.12 13.02
N ASP A 188 33.99 -4.15 11.86
CA ASP A 188 35.09 -5.07 11.58
C ASP A 188 36.29 -4.66 12.43
#